data_34b850eec4f883d0af35691a1fee850e
#
_entry.id   34b850eec4f883d0af35691a1fee850e
#
_cell.length_a   1.000
_cell.length_b   1.000
_cell.length_c   1.000
_cell.angle_alpha   90.00
_cell.angle_beta   90.00
_cell.angle_gamma   90.00
#
_symmetry.space_group_name_H-M   'P 1'
#
loop_
_entity.id
_entity.type
_entity.pdbx_description
1 polymer ?
#
loop_
_entity_poly.entity_id
_entity_poly.type
_entity_poly.pdbx_seq_one_letter_code
_entity_poly.pdbx_strand_id
1 'polypeptide(L)'
;MRDRLRAQLDASFQMIRNARDRGIPILSGSDTGNASAFSHGKWHGKEAELFVKEVGMTPMEAIVANTAGNAAMVNLAGEVGVIAPGRLADIVIWDNDPLADITVLQHPTEISLIIKDGRIVDREGGGFSRLSEEPPRARMFLTG
;
A
#
# COMPACT_ATOMS: atom_id res chain seq x y z
N MET A 1 -30.41 10.33 7.64
CA MET A 1 -28.96 10.67 7.68
C MET A 1 -28.09 9.58 7.07
N ARG A 2 -28.29 8.30 7.42
CA ARG A 2 -27.52 7.17 6.85
C ARG A 2 -27.67 7.03 5.34
N ASP A 3 -28.89 7.13 4.81
CA ASP A 3 -29.18 6.97 3.37
C ASP A 3 -28.50 8.06 2.52
N ARG A 4 -28.48 9.31 3.02
CA ARG A 4 -27.81 10.41 2.33
C ARG A 4 -26.28 10.19 2.27
N LEU A 5 -25.69 9.70 3.37
CA LEU A 5 -24.26 9.42 3.42
C LEU A 5 -23.90 8.28 2.47
N ARG A 6 -24.73 7.23 2.42
CA ARG A 6 -24.55 6.11 1.51
C ARG A 6 -24.63 6.56 0.05
N ALA A 7 -25.62 7.35 -0.30
CA ALA A 7 -25.75 7.90 -1.66
C ALA A 7 -24.53 8.77 -2.05
N GLN A 8 -23.95 9.53 -1.13
CA GLN A 8 -22.75 10.30 -1.37
C GLN A 8 -21.51 9.38 -1.62
N LEU A 9 -21.36 8.31 -0.84
CA LEU A 9 -20.30 7.33 -1.04
C LEU A 9 -20.44 6.62 -2.39
N ASP A 10 -21.64 6.17 -2.74
CA ASP A 10 -21.93 5.51 -4.02
C ASP A 10 -21.60 6.43 -5.20
N ALA A 11 -21.95 7.72 -5.11
CA ALA A 11 -21.61 8.71 -6.12
C ALA A 11 -20.09 8.92 -6.24
N SER A 12 -19.37 8.93 -5.12
CA SER A 12 -17.89 9.03 -5.10
C SER A 12 -17.25 7.82 -5.78
N PHE A 13 -17.67 6.61 -5.45
CA PHE A 13 -17.17 5.41 -6.11
C PHE A 13 -17.51 5.38 -7.59
N GLN A 14 -18.70 5.84 -7.99
CA GLN A 14 -19.04 5.94 -9.40
C GLN A 14 -18.14 6.93 -10.14
N MET A 15 -17.78 8.03 -9.53
CA MET A 15 -16.84 8.99 -10.10
C MET A 15 -15.46 8.37 -10.32
N ILE A 16 -14.96 7.59 -9.34
CA ILE A 16 -13.67 6.90 -9.44
C ILE A 16 -13.72 5.83 -10.54
N ARG A 17 -14.79 5.03 -10.63
CA ARG A 17 -14.99 4.08 -11.73
C ARG A 17 -14.95 4.78 -13.10
N ASN A 18 -15.66 5.88 -13.25
CA ASN A 18 -15.68 6.66 -14.50
C ASN A 18 -14.28 7.21 -14.85
N ALA A 19 -13.50 7.62 -13.87
CA ALA A 19 -12.12 8.07 -14.08
C ALA A 19 -11.24 6.91 -14.55
N ARG A 20 -11.30 5.75 -13.88
CA ARG A 20 -10.60 4.52 -14.25
C ARG A 20 -10.93 4.10 -15.68
N ASP A 21 -12.21 4.04 -16.05
CA ASP A 21 -12.67 3.63 -17.38
C ASP A 21 -12.20 4.58 -18.50
N ARG A 22 -11.82 5.79 -18.14
CA ARG A 22 -11.16 6.76 -19.04
C ARG A 22 -9.65 6.70 -19.03
N GLY A 23 -9.06 5.73 -18.35
CA GLY A 23 -7.61 5.56 -18.26
C GLY A 23 -6.91 6.57 -17.35
N ILE A 24 -7.64 7.27 -16.47
CA ILE A 24 -7.04 8.15 -15.47
C ILE A 24 -6.46 7.27 -14.36
N PRO A 25 -5.16 7.42 -14.03
CA PRO A 25 -4.54 6.66 -12.95
C PRO A 25 -5.26 6.89 -11.61
N ILE A 26 -5.64 5.82 -10.94
CA ILE A 26 -6.20 5.84 -9.59
C ILE A 26 -5.10 5.45 -8.62
N LEU A 27 -4.85 6.28 -7.64
CA LEU A 27 -3.80 6.11 -6.64
C LEU A 27 -4.41 6.12 -5.24
N SER A 28 -3.70 5.53 -4.28
CA SER A 28 -4.17 5.50 -2.89
C SER A 28 -3.71 6.74 -2.12
N GLY A 29 -4.57 7.20 -1.21
CA GLY A 29 -4.31 8.32 -0.32
C GLY A 29 -5.22 8.26 0.90
N SER A 30 -4.90 7.38 1.86
CA SER A 30 -5.77 7.03 2.99
C SER A 30 -5.94 8.14 4.03
N ASP A 31 -5.15 9.22 3.97
CA ASP A 31 -5.13 10.33 4.94
C ASP A 31 -5.05 9.85 6.41
N THR A 32 -4.33 8.72 6.62
CA THR A 32 -4.17 8.13 7.96
C THR A 32 -3.26 8.99 8.83
N GLY A 33 -3.56 9.00 10.13
CA GLY A 33 -2.77 9.75 11.11
C GLY A 33 -3.45 11.02 11.61
N ASN A 34 -4.58 11.41 11.03
CA ASN A 34 -5.36 12.52 11.52
C ASN A 34 -6.49 12.00 12.41
N ALA A 35 -6.37 12.21 13.71
CA ALA A 35 -7.32 11.81 14.74
C ALA A 35 -7.49 10.29 14.96
N SER A 36 -8.13 9.93 16.05
CA SER A 36 -8.37 8.56 16.51
C SER A 36 -9.22 7.69 15.56
N ALA A 37 -9.86 8.28 14.56
CA ALA A 37 -10.73 7.57 13.63
C ALA A 37 -9.98 6.80 12.54
N PHE A 38 -8.75 7.21 12.21
CA PHE A 38 -7.97 6.65 11.11
C PHE A 38 -6.64 6.08 11.61
N SER A 39 -6.70 4.87 12.14
CA SER A 39 -5.52 4.18 12.70
C SER A 39 -4.46 3.92 11.63
N HIS A 40 -3.21 4.28 11.94
CA HIS A 40 -2.07 3.92 11.11
C HIS A 40 -2.02 2.39 10.85
N GLY A 41 -1.63 2.03 9.65
CA GLY A 41 -1.39 0.65 9.24
C GLY A 41 -2.61 -0.12 8.74
N LYS A 42 -3.83 0.17 9.21
CA LYS A 42 -5.04 -0.56 8.78
C LYS A 42 -5.72 0.05 7.56
N TRP A 43 -5.77 1.37 7.48
CA TRP A 43 -6.52 2.07 6.45
C TRP A 43 -5.88 1.98 5.06
N HIS A 44 -4.57 1.79 4.96
CA HIS A 44 -3.91 1.54 3.69
C HIS A 44 -4.42 0.24 3.04
N GLY A 45 -4.51 -0.84 3.83
CA GLY A 45 -5.09 -2.10 3.36
C GLY A 45 -6.60 -1.98 3.09
N LYS A 46 -7.33 -1.18 3.89
CA LYS A 46 -8.77 -0.93 3.66
C LYS A 46 -9.02 -0.22 2.34
N GLU A 47 -8.16 0.71 1.97
CA GLU A 47 -8.28 1.41 0.70
C GLU A 47 -8.07 0.46 -0.49
N ALA A 48 -7.10 -0.46 -0.41
CA ALA A 48 -6.92 -1.50 -1.41
C ALA A 48 -8.18 -2.38 -1.54
N GLU A 49 -8.81 -2.75 -0.42
CA GLU A 49 -10.09 -3.48 -0.46
C GLU A 49 -11.19 -2.69 -1.15
N LEU A 50 -11.33 -1.39 -0.87
CA LEU A 50 -12.32 -0.53 -1.53
C LEU A 50 -12.07 -0.42 -3.03
N PHE A 51 -10.81 -0.33 -3.45
CA PHE A 51 -10.46 -0.35 -4.87
C PHE A 51 -10.94 -1.63 -5.56
N VAL A 52 -10.80 -2.78 -4.92
CA VAL A 52 -11.27 -4.05 -5.47
C VAL A 52 -12.80 -4.13 -5.42
N LYS A 53 -13.42 -3.92 -4.25
CA LYS A 53 -14.85 -4.17 -4.05
C LYS A 53 -15.76 -3.10 -4.65
N GLU A 54 -15.36 -1.84 -4.54
CA GLU A 54 -16.22 -0.72 -4.92
C GLU A 54 -15.83 -0.08 -6.25
N VAL A 55 -14.54 -0.08 -6.61
CA VAL A 55 -14.07 0.49 -7.88
C VAL A 55 -13.96 -0.56 -8.98
N GLY A 56 -13.88 -1.85 -8.61
CA GLY A 56 -13.80 -2.97 -9.55
C GLY A 56 -12.39 -3.19 -10.10
N MET A 57 -11.36 -2.79 -9.38
CA MET A 57 -9.98 -3.15 -9.69
C MET A 57 -9.74 -4.63 -9.39
N THR A 58 -8.81 -5.25 -10.10
CA THR A 58 -8.23 -6.53 -9.67
C THR A 58 -7.35 -6.30 -8.43
N PRO A 59 -7.11 -7.33 -7.59
CA PRO A 59 -6.18 -7.22 -6.47
C PRO A 59 -4.79 -6.72 -6.89
N MET A 60 -4.28 -7.16 -8.03
CA MET A 60 -3.00 -6.70 -8.58
C MET A 60 -3.03 -5.21 -8.94
N GLU A 61 -4.08 -4.73 -9.60
CA GLU A 61 -4.22 -3.29 -9.91
C GLU A 61 -4.26 -2.44 -8.63
N ALA A 62 -4.96 -2.90 -7.58
CA ALA A 62 -4.98 -2.22 -6.30
C ALA A 62 -3.61 -2.19 -5.62
N ILE A 63 -2.85 -3.29 -5.67
CA ILE A 63 -1.48 -3.34 -5.15
C ILE A 63 -0.56 -2.41 -5.94
N VAL A 64 -0.64 -2.41 -7.27
CA VAL A 64 0.15 -1.52 -8.13
C VAL A 64 -0.18 -0.05 -7.84
N ALA A 65 -1.46 0.30 -7.64
CA ALA A 65 -1.87 1.66 -7.26
C ALA A 65 -1.23 2.10 -5.93
N ASN A 66 -1.18 1.18 -4.93
CA ASN A 66 -0.59 1.43 -3.61
C ASN A 66 0.96 1.44 -3.60
N THR A 67 1.61 0.92 -4.61
CA THR A 67 3.07 0.76 -4.67
C THR A 67 3.69 1.57 -5.81
N ALA A 68 3.79 1.00 -7.00
CA ALA A 68 4.42 1.62 -8.15
C ALA A 68 3.73 2.92 -8.58
N GLY A 69 2.39 2.96 -8.52
CA GLY A 69 1.62 4.16 -8.84
C GLY A 69 1.93 5.31 -7.91
N ASN A 70 1.88 5.06 -6.59
CA ASN A 70 2.21 6.07 -5.59
C ASN A 70 3.68 6.49 -5.65
N ALA A 71 4.60 5.56 -5.90
CA ALA A 71 6.02 5.89 -6.09
C ALA A 71 6.21 6.87 -7.27
N ALA A 72 5.49 6.66 -8.37
CA ALA A 72 5.53 7.56 -9.51
C ALA A 72 4.99 8.96 -9.18
N MET A 73 3.90 9.04 -8.41
CA MET A 73 3.28 10.31 -8.01
C MET A 73 4.24 11.18 -7.17
N VAL A 74 5.07 10.55 -6.33
CA VAL A 74 6.03 11.27 -5.47
C VAL A 74 7.44 11.34 -6.06
N ASN A 75 7.60 11.07 -7.36
CA ASN A 75 8.87 11.09 -8.10
C ASN A 75 9.92 10.06 -7.60
N LEU A 76 9.48 8.94 -7.05
CA LEU A 76 10.32 7.83 -6.59
C LEU A 76 10.20 6.57 -7.46
N ALA A 77 9.61 6.66 -8.65
CA ALA A 77 9.42 5.52 -9.57
C ALA A 77 10.71 4.79 -9.94
N GLY A 78 11.85 5.48 -9.88
CA GLY A 78 13.18 4.92 -10.10
C GLY A 78 13.77 4.17 -8.90
N GLU A 79 13.19 4.31 -7.70
CA GLU A 79 13.78 3.86 -6.44
C GLU A 79 12.97 2.78 -5.72
N VAL A 80 11.67 2.96 -5.63
CA VAL A 80 10.76 2.09 -4.86
C VAL A 80 9.52 1.69 -5.68
N GLY A 81 8.65 0.89 -5.08
CA GLY A 81 7.32 0.52 -5.61
C GLY A 81 7.31 -0.74 -6.47
N VAL A 82 8.48 -1.26 -6.86
CA VAL A 82 8.62 -2.54 -7.56
C VAL A 82 9.83 -3.31 -7.06
N ILE A 83 9.73 -4.64 -7.07
CA ILE A 83 10.85 -5.54 -6.78
C ILE A 83 11.61 -5.74 -8.08
N ALA A 84 12.77 -5.06 -8.22
CA ALA A 84 13.61 -5.14 -9.40
C ALA A 84 15.07 -4.82 -9.07
N PRO A 85 16.04 -5.27 -9.89
CA PRO A 85 17.45 -4.93 -9.71
C PRO A 85 17.66 -3.42 -9.67
N GLY A 86 18.52 -2.96 -8.76
CA GLY A 86 18.86 -1.54 -8.60
C GLY A 86 17.82 -0.70 -7.84
N ARG A 87 16.72 -1.30 -7.38
CA ARG A 87 15.72 -0.65 -6.53
C ARG A 87 16.10 -0.75 -5.05
N LEU A 88 15.53 0.12 -4.22
CA LEU A 88 15.64 -0.02 -2.78
C LEU A 88 14.87 -1.27 -2.33
N ALA A 89 15.45 -2.01 -1.39
CA ALA A 89 14.82 -3.20 -0.83
C ALA A 89 13.85 -2.81 0.30
N ASP A 90 12.72 -2.23 -0.09
CA ASP A 90 11.57 -1.93 0.78
C ASP A 90 10.49 -2.96 0.47
N ILE A 91 10.39 -4.02 1.27
CA ILE A 91 9.61 -5.22 0.97
C ILE A 91 8.78 -5.62 2.19
N VAL A 92 7.52 -5.97 1.96
CA VAL A 92 6.66 -6.61 2.96
C VAL A 92 6.30 -8.00 2.47
N ILE A 93 6.52 -9.02 3.30
CA ILE A 93 6.15 -10.41 3.02
C ILE A 93 4.96 -10.77 3.89
N TRP A 94 3.92 -11.31 3.27
CA TRP A 94 2.67 -11.72 3.90
C TRP A 94 2.59 -13.24 3.99
N ASP A 95 1.96 -13.76 5.05
CA ASP A 95 1.73 -15.21 5.24
C ASP A 95 0.69 -15.75 4.26
N ASN A 96 -0.29 -14.92 3.89
CA ASN A 96 -1.35 -15.27 2.95
C ASN A 96 -1.25 -14.44 1.66
N ASP A 97 -1.78 -14.97 0.57
CA ASP A 97 -1.72 -14.36 -0.76
C ASP A 97 -2.74 -13.20 -0.90
N PRO A 98 -2.28 -11.93 -0.99
CA PRO A 98 -3.17 -10.78 -1.17
C PRO A 98 -3.83 -10.73 -2.56
N LEU A 99 -3.39 -11.55 -3.52
CA LEU A 99 -4.07 -11.67 -4.81
C LEU A 99 -5.32 -12.57 -4.71
N ALA A 100 -5.29 -13.54 -3.80
CA ALA A 100 -6.45 -14.38 -3.49
C ALA A 100 -7.46 -13.64 -2.60
N ASP A 101 -6.97 -12.90 -1.60
CA ASP A 101 -7.79 -12.07 -0.71
C ASP A 101 -7.08 -10.78 -0.34
N ILE A 102 -7.50 -9.69 -0.96
CA ILE A 102 -6.92 -8.35 -0.73
C ILE A 102 -7.07 -7.87 0.72
N THR A 103 -8.02 -8.44 1.49
CA THR A 103 -8.24 -8.03 2.90
C THR A 103 -7.09 -8.43 3.82
N VAL A 104 -6.24 -9.37 3.40
CA VAL A 104 -4.97 -9.73 4.08
C VAL A 104 -4.16 -8.47 4.42
N LEU A 105 -4.15 -7.47 3.54
CA LEU A 105 -3.42 -6.21 3.74
C LEU A 105 -3.91 -5.37 4.94
N GLN A 106 -5.04 -5.73 5.56
CA GLN A 106 -5.57 -5.07 6.76
C GLN A 106 -5.13 -5.73 8.07
N HIS A 107 -4.45 -6.87 7.98
CA HIS A 107 -4.08 -7.70 9.11
C HIS A 107 -2.56 -7.70 9.35
N PRO A 108 -2.00 -6.72 10.08
CA PRO A 108 -0.56 -6.65 10.34
C PRO A 108 0.01 -7.90 11.01
N THR A 109 -0.83 -8.71 11.65
CA THR A 109 -0.44 -10.00 12.26
C THR A 109 -0.09 -11.06 11.22
N GLU A 110 -0.51 -10.88 9.98
CA GLU A 110 -0.22 -11.78 8.85
C GLU A 110 1.01 -11.35 8.03
N ILE A 111 1.77 -10.39 8.54
CA ILE A 111 3.05 -10.01 7.94
C ILE A 111 4.14 -10.92 8.52
N SER A 112 4.77 -11.74 7.67
CA SER A 112 5.92 -12.58 8.06
C SER A 112 7.17 -11.74 8.25
N LEU A 113 7.43 -10.79 7.36
CA LEU A 113 8.67 -10.04 7.36
C LEU A 113 8.48 -8.64 6.78
N ILE A 114 9.17 -7.67 7.36
CA ILE A 114 9.31 -6.32 6.79
C ILE A 114 10.80 -6.06 6.56
N ILE A 115 11.15 -5.64 5.36
CA ILE A 115 12.49 -5.18 5.01
C ILE A 115 12.35 -3.70 4.65
N LYS A 116 13.15 -2.86 5.30
CA LYS A 116 13.25 -1.43 5.02
C LYS A 116 14.69 -1.08 4.68
N ASP A 117 14.91 -0.54 3.50
CA ASP A 117 16.25 -0.17 3.03
C ASP A 117 17.28 -1.33 3.13
N GLY A 118 16.81 -2.56 2.79
CA GLY A 118 17.61 -3.78 2.84
C GLY A 118 17.83 -4.37 4.23
N ARG A 119 17.18 -3.85 5.27
CA ARG A 119 17.29 -4.33 6.65
C ARG A 119 15.97 -4.90 7.14
N ILE A 120 16.06 -5.99 7.88
CA ILE A 120 14.90 -6.58 8.56
C ILE A 120 14.47 -5.65 9.69
N VAL A 121 13.18 -5.31 9.70
CA VAL A 121 12.56 -4.53 10.77
C VAL A 121 12.16 -5.47 11.90
N ASP A 122 12.73 -5.25 13.09
CA ASP A 122 12.31 -5.96 14.30
C ASP A 122 10.94 -5.44 14.77
N ARG A 123 9.97 -6.35 14.90
CA ARG A 123 8.60 -6.06 15.31
C ARG A 123 8.36 -6.27 16.80
N GLU A 124 9.24 -7.00 17.50
CA GLU A 124 9.07 -7.33 18.92
C GLU A 124 9.42 -6.18 19.85
N GLY A 125 10.20 -5.22 19.38
CA GLY A 125 10.64 -4.05 20.14
C GLY A 125 9.61 -2.92 20.29
N GLY A 126 8.34 -3.10 19.90
CA GLY A 126 7.23 -2.17 20.19
C GLY A 126 7.31 -0.81 19.52
N GLY A 127 8.03 -0.66 18.44
CA GLY A 127 8.15 0.59 17.68
C GLY A 127 9.42 0.58 16.85
N PHE A 128 9.49 1.46 15.90
CA PHE A 128 10.71 1.72 15.14
C PHE A 128 11.87 1.93 16.13
N SER A 129 12.60 0.87 16.47
CA SER A 129 13.87 1.04 17.17
C SER A 129 14.69 1.93 16.25
N ARG A 130 15.13 3.07 16.76
CA ARG A 130 15.91 4.05 16.01
C ARG A 130 16.95 3.29 15.22
N LEU A 131 16.89 3.42 13.90
CA LEU A 131 17.98 3.00 13.03
C LEU A 131 19.21 3.77 13.53
N SER A 132 19.97 3.13 14.44
CA SER A 132 21.23 3.67 14.90
C SER A 132 22.17 3.58 13.71
N GLU A 133 22.56 4.75 13.22
CA GLU A 133 23.49 4.97 12.12
C GLU A 133 22.95 4.58 10.74
N GLU A 134 22.72 5.55 9.87
CA GLU A 134 22.33 5.35 8.48
C GLU A 134 23.38 4.50 7.76
N PRO A 135 23.10 3.24 7.43
CA PRO A 135 23.93 2.56 6.46
C PRO A 135 23.58 3.08 5.06
N PRO A 136 24.47 2.92 4.10
CA PRO A 136 24.18 3.26 2.72
C PRO A 136 22.90 2.52 2.27
N ARG A 137 22.01 3.22 1.56
CA ARG A 137 20.78 2.67 1.00
C ARG A 137 21.09 1.40 0.21
N ALA A 138 20.60 0.26 0.71
CA ALA A 138 20.84 -1.03 0.07
C ALA A 138 19.99 -1.14 -1.19
N ARG A 139 20.63 -1.28 -2.35
CA ARG A 139 19.94 -1.58 -3.61
C ARG A 139 19.95 -3.07 -3.86
N MET A 140 18.83 -3.60 -4.33
CA MET A 140 18.72 -5.00 -4.68
C MET A 140 19.52 -5.27 -5.95
N PHE A 141 20.55 -6.12 -5.85
CA PHE A 141 21.26 -6.68 -6.98
C PHE A 141 20.86 -8.16 -7.08
N LEU A 142 20.14 -8.52 -8.15
CA LEU A 142 19.95 -9.92 -8.49
C LEU A 142 21.24 -10.35 -9.18
N THR A 143 22.05 -11.15 -8.48
CA THR A 143 23.15 -11.89 -9.12
C THR A 143 22.54 -13.03 -9.93
N GLY A 144 22.65 -12.95 -11.26
CA GLY A 144 22.27 -14.03 -12.19
C GLY A 144 23.19 -15.24 -12.05
#